data_b970226d95c4fc062045fd680f1c7ff5
#
_entry.id   b970226d95c4fc062045fd680f1c7ff5
#
_cell.length_a   1.000
_cell.length_b   1.000
_cell.length_c   1.000
_cell.angle_alpha   90.00
_cell.angle_beta   90.00
_cell.angle_gamma   90.00
#
_symmetry.space_group_name_H-M   'P 1'
#
loop_
_entity.id
_entity.type
_entity.pdbx_description
1 polymer ?
#
loop_
_entity_poly.entity_id
_entity_poly.type
_entity_poly.pdbx_seq_one_letter_code
_entity_poly.pdbx_strand_id
1 'polypeptide(L)'
;ALARAGVETWHAGLIGPEGHFLKETLDRAGVHTRFVEESAGSTGHAIIQVDSTGQNSILLHDGANGRLTPDFVTAVLDQFSAGDTVLLQNETSCVEEIIHQAARRGMRTAMNAAPANEKLVGLPLEALSWLLVNEVEGAFLAGTEAPEAILDTLAARYPETTVVLTLGEQGAAAARGGWRAWGPARKTAVVDTTAAGDTFTGYFLRRALEGGTLEEALSLAAAASALAVSRPGAADAVPGYEEVLRTL
;
A
#
# COMPACT_ATOMS: atom_id res chain seq x y z
N ALA A 1 -3.11 -1.83 8.33
CA ALA A 1 -3.17 -3.22 7.81
C ALA A 1 -1.97 -4.04 8.30
N LEU A 2 -0.71 -3.62 8.06
CA LEU A 2 0.49 -4.38 8.45
C LEU A 2 0.52 -4.74 9.95
N ALA A 3 0.28 -3.77 10.83
CA ALA A 3 0.24 -4.03 12.28
C ALA A 3 -0.88 -5.01 12.67
N ARG A 4 -2.05 -4.89 12.06
CA ARG A 4 -3.17 -5.84 12.25
C ARG A 4 -2.84 -7.24 11.74
N ALA A 5 -1.99 -7.33 10.71
CA ALA A 5 -1.42 -8.59 10.22
C ALA A 5 -0.30 -9.15 11.11
N GLY A 6 0.05 -8.48 12.22
CA GLY A 6 1.08 -8.92 13.17
C GLY A 6 2.51 -8.59 12.75
N VAL A 7 2.70 -7.63 11.84
CA VAL A 7 4.02 -7.11 11.46
C VAL A 7 4.37 -5.94 12.38
N GLU A 8 5.58 -5.94 12.97
CA GLU A 8 6.08 -4.76 13.66
C GLU A 8 6.15 -3.59 12.68
N THR A 9 5.41 -2.53 12.97
CA THR A 9 5.16 -1.46 12.01
C THR A 9 5.40 -0.09 12.64
N TRP A 10 6.17 0.72 11.97
CA TRP A 10 6.44 2.13 12.30
C TRP A 10 5.83 3.02 11.25
N HIS A 11 5.16 4.08 11.67
CA HIS A 11 4.65 5.09 10.74
C HIS A 11 5.48 6.37 10.85
N ALA A 12 5.92 6.87 9.70
CA ALA A 12 6.60 8.15 9.58
C ALA A 12 5.79 9.07 8.67
N GLY A 13 5.57 10.29 9.09
CA GLY A 13 4.79 11.26 8.35
C GLY A 13 4.56 12.54 9.12
N LEU A 14 3.88 13.49 8.51
CA LEU A 14 3.55 14.76 9.10
C LEU A 14 2.03 14.92 9.25
N ILE A 15 1.61 15.50 10.35
CA ILE A 15 0.21 15.88 10.63
C ILE A 15 0.13 17.38 10.93
N GLY A 16 -1.02 17.98 10.70
CA GLY A 16 -1.32 19.30 11.26
C GLY A 16 -1.79 19.21 12.72
N PRO A 17 -1.98 20.35 13.40
CA PRO A 17 -2.42 20.38 14.81
C PRO A 17 -3.72 19.61 15.08
N GLU A 18 -4.62 19.55 14.09
CA GLU A 18 -5.89 18.81 14.19
C GLU A 18 -5.75 17.29 13.96
N GLY A 19 -4.59 16.83 13.51
CA GLY A 19 -4.32 15.46 13.08
C GLY A 19 -3.98 14.47 14.21
N HIS A 20 -3.94 14.89 15.48
CA HIS A 20 -3.54 14.01 16.59
C HIS A 20 -4.38 12.73 16.72
N PHE A 21 -5.66 12.77 16.35
CA PHE A 21 -6.53 11.59 16.35
C PHE A 21 -6.04 10.46 15.42
N LEU A 22 -5.30 10.80 14.36
CA LEU A 22 -4.67 9.83 13.45
C LEU A 22 -3.58 9.05 14.17
N LYS A 23 -2.74 9.76 14.95
CA LYS A 23 -1.69 9.14 15.76
C LYS A 23 -2.30 8.19 16.79
N GLU A 24 -3.35 8.62 17.50
CA GLU A 24 -4.07 7.77 18.45
C GLU A 24 -4.69 6.53 17.78
N THR A 25 -5.18 6.68 16.55
CA THR A 25 -5.77 5.57 15.78
C THR A 25 -4.69 4.56 15.38
N LEU A 26 -3.52 5.03 14.95
CA LEU A 26 -2.38 4.19 14.64
C LEU A 26 -1.85 3.46 15.88
N ASP A 27 -1.71 4.15 17.01
CA ASP A 27 -1.25 3.57 18.28
C ASP A 27 -2.20 2.45 18.74
N ARG A 28 -3.53 2.68 18.65
CA ARG A 28 -4.54 1.65 18.97
C ARG A 28 -4.47 0.44 18.06
N ALA A 29 -4.03 0.62 16.81
CA ALA A 29 -3.80 -0.47 15.86
C ALA A 29 -2.46 -1.20 16.07
N GLY A 30 -1.64 -0.78 17.03
CA GLY A 30 -0.33 -1.37 17.31
C GLY A 30 0.80 -0.85 16.43
N VAL A 31 0.63 0.32 15.81
CA VAL A 31 1.66 0.98 15.01
C VAL A 31 2.48 1.90 15.91
N HIS A 32 3.80 1.86 15.79
CA HIS A 32 4.69 2.80 16.46
C HIS A 32 4.66 4.16 15.76
N THR A 33 4.27 5.23 16.47
CA THR A 33 4.05 6.57 15.92
C THR A 33 5.14 7.58 16.28
N ARG A 34 6.31 7.11 16.71
CA ARG A 34 7.44 7.98 17.12
C ARG A 34 7.85 8.99 16.04
N PHE A 35 7.71 8.62 14.77
CA PHE A 35 8.11 9.43 13.63
C PHE A 35 6.92 10.16 12.97
N VAL A 36 5.79 10.24 13.65
CA VAL A 36 4.67 11.12 13.27
C VAL A 36 4.87 12.44 13.96
N GLU A 37 5.21 13.47 13.17
CA GLU A 37 5.54 14.80 13.67
C GLU A 37 4.46 15.82 13.30
N GLU A 38 4.28 16.84 14.14
CA GLU A 38 3.39 17.95 13.84
C GLU A 38 4.12 18.98 12.98
N SER A 39 3.46 19.43 11.92
CA SER A 39 3.94 20.50 11.04
C SER A 39 2.97 21.67 10.99
N ALA A 40 3.42 22.83 10.56
CA ALA A 40 2.54 23.96 10.32
C ALA A 40 1.56 23.67 9.17
N GLY A 41 0.30 24.08 9.31
CA GLY A 41 -0.76 23.91 8.33
C GLY A 41 -1.63 22.68 8.60
N SER A 42 -2.56 22.39 7.68
CA SER A 42 -3.54 21.32 7.86
C SER A 42 -2.96 19.93 7.57
N THR A 43 -3.49 18.93 8.22
CA THR A 43 -3.28 17.53 7.85
C THR A 43 -3.79 17.27 6.43
N GLY A 44 -3.12 16.36 5.70
CA GLY A 44 -3.62 15.88 4.42
C GLY A 44 -4.99 15.22 4.59
N HIS A 45 -5.93 15.52 3.68
CA HIS A 45 -7.29 14.98 3.75
C HIS A 45 -7.94 14.84 2.38
N ALA A 46 -8.94 13.99 2.30
CA ALA A 46 -9.78 13.83 1.13
C ALA A 46 -11.22 14.26 1.44
N ILE A 47 -11.85 14.98 0.52
CA ILE A 47 -13.29 15.27 0.54
C ILE A 47 -13.94 14.36 -0.50
N ILE A 48 -14.75 13.42 -0.03
CA ILE A 48 -15.44 12.46 -0.87
C ILE A 48 -16.87 12.91 -1.03
N GLN A 49 -17.26 13.23 -2.25
CA GLN A 49 -18.62 13.58 -2.62
C GLN A 49 -19.27 12.38 -3.30
N VAL A 50 -20.41 11.96 -2.80
CA VAL A 50 -21.18 10.84 -3.37
C VAL A 50 -22.50 11.41 -3.89
N ASP A 51 -22.80 11.19 -5.15
CA ASP A 51 -24.06 11.62 -5.77
C ASP A 51 -25.21 10.64 -5.48
N SER A 52 -26.42 11.00 -5.94
CA SER A 52 -27.61 10.17 -5.74
C SER A 52 -27.59 8.84 -6.49
N THR A 53 -26.64 8.65 -7.40
CA THR A 53 -26.44 7.39 -8.16
C THR A 53 -25.36 6.50 -7.53
N GLY A 54 -24.69 6.97 -6.46
CA GLY A 54 -23.59 6.28 -5.81
C GLY A 54 -22.22 6.50 -6.45
N GLN A 55 -22.13 7.41 -7.45
CA GLN A 55 -20.84 7.79 -8.00
C GLN A 55 -20.12 8.74 -7.05
N ASN A 56 -18.81 8.53 -6.89
CA ASN A 56 -17.98 9.37 -6.04
C ASN A 56 -17.07 10.30 -6.87
N SER A 57 -16.79 11.46 -6.29
CA SER A 57 -15.75 12.38 -6.73
C SER A 57 -14.88 12.70 -5.53
N ILE A 58 -13.58 12.52 -5.66
CA ILE A 58 -12.63 12.67 -4.55
C ILE A 58 -11.75 13.89 -4.83
N LEU A 59 -11.81 14.86 -3.93
CA LEU A 59 -10.94 16.03 -3.94
C LEU A 59 -9.85 15.82 -2.88
N LEU A 60 -8.61 15.75 -3.30
CA LEU A 60 -7.44 15.55 -2.42
C LEU A 60 -6.82 16.90 -2.05
N HIS A 61 -6.44 17.03 -0.79
CA HIS A 61 -5.61 18.11 -0.28
C HIS A 61 -4.39 17.51 0.40
N ASP A 62 -3.21 17.70 -0.19
CA ASP A 62 -1.96 17.09 0.28
C ASP A 62 -1.60 17.53 1.71
N GLY A 63 -1.87 18.78 2.08
CA GLY A 63 -1.59 19.31 3.41
C GLY A 63 -0.18 18.99 3.89
N ALA A 64 -0.08 18.41 5.07
CA ALA A 64 1.19 18.01 5.67
C ALA A 64 1.92 16.90 4.88
N ASN A 65 1.19 16.04 4.14
CA ASN A 65 1.80 14.97 3.34
C ASN A 65 2.75 15.51 2.26
N GLY A 66 2.44 16.69 1.70
CA GLY A 66 3.28 17.36 0.71
C GLY A 66 4.51 18.08 1.28
N ARG A 67 4.78 17.98 2.57
CA ARG A 67 5.82 18.77 3.28
C ARG A 67 6.96 17.92 3.84
N LEU A 68 7.01 16.64 3.57
CA LEU A 68 8.19 15.83 3.91
C LEU A 68 9.42 16.42 3.22
N THR A 69 10.53 16.46 3.95
CA THR A 69 11.80 16.97 3.45
C THR A 69 12.84 15.85 3.36
N PRO A 70 13.88 15.97 2.53
CA PRO A 70 14.98 15.02 2.50
C PRO A 70 15.66 14.80 3.86
N ASP A 71 15.75 15.85 4.69
CA ASP A 71 16.33 15.77 6.04
C ASP A 71 15.45 14.91 6.96
N PHE A 72 14.12 15.10 6.92
CA PHE A 72 13.19 14.24 7.65
C PHE A 72 13.32 12.77 7.21
N VAL A 73 13.35 12.52 5.90
CA VAL A 73 13.53 11.18 5.35
C VAL A 73 14.82 10.55 5.85
N THR A 74 15.94 11.30 5.82
CA THR A 74 17.23 10.83 6.28
C THR A 74 17.19 10.50 7.78
N ALA A 75 16.65 11.40 8.61
CA ALA A 75 16.57 11.20 10.06
C ALA A 75 15.74 9.98 10.44
N VAL A 76 14.66 9.72 9.72
CA VAL A 76 13.82 8.52 9.92
C VAL A 76 14.56 7.26 9.48
N LEU A 77 15.07 7.21 8.25
CA LEU A 77 15.70 5.99 7.70
C LEU A 77 16.99 5.60 8.42
N ASP A 78 17.69 6.55 9.04
CA ASP A 78 18.88 6.29 9.88
C ASP A 78 18.55 5.50 11.17
N GLN A 79 17.29 5.37 11.53
CA GLN A 79 16.85 4.57 12.68
C GLN A 79 16.59 3.09 12.31
N PHE A 80 16.70 2.74 11.03
CA PHE A 80 16.44 1.41 10.50
C PHE A 80 17.69 0.80 9.88
N SER A 81 17.66 -0.51 9.64
CA SER A 81 18.80 -1.29 9.22
C SER A 81 18.58 -1.96 7.85
N ALA A 82 19.66 -2.46 7.27
CA ALA A 82 19.58 -3.29 6.08
C ALA A 82 18.65 -4.50 6.33
N GLY A 83 17.78 -4.79 5.36
CA GLY A 83 16.78 -5.84 5.46
C GLY A 83 15.42 -5.38 6.01
N ASP A 84 15.34 -4.24 6.69
CA ASP A 84 14.05 -3.60 6.99
C ASP A 84 13.33 -3.22 5.71
N THR A 85 12.02 -2.99 5.81
CA THR A 85 11.18 -2.71 4.64
C THR A 85 10.47 -1.38 4.79
N VAL A 86 10.55 -0.54 3.76
CA VAL A 86 9.74 0.69 3.64
C VAL A 86 8.55 0.41 2.75
N LEU A 87 7.34 0.74 3.21
CA LEU A 87 6.12 0.74 2.40
C LEU A 87 5.73 2.17 2.08
N LEU A 88 5.50 2.44 0.80
CA LEU A 88 5.13 3.74 0.25
C LEU A 88 3.82 3.69 -0.51
N GLN A 89 3.16 4.84 -0.58
CA GLN A 89 2.12 5.16 -1.55
C GLN A 89 2.53 6.43 -2.32
N ASN A 90 1.79 6.77 -3.38
CA ASN A 90 2.10 7.95 -4.21
C ASN A 90 1.37 9.21 -3.70
N GLU A 91 1.30 9.38 -2.38
CA GLU A 91 0.53 10.44 -1.73
C GLU A 91 1.35 11.42 -0.89
N THR A 92 2.68 11.24 -0.88
CA THR A 92 3.57 12.14 -0.11
C THR A 92 4.60 12.81 -1.00
N SER A 93 5.26 13.85 -0.47
CA SER A 93 6.51 14.35 -1.06
C SER A 93 7.67 13.39 -0.81
N CYS A 94 8.78 13.59 -1.51
CA CYS A 94 10.03 12.85 -1.34
C CYS A 94 9.97 11.34 -1.67
N VAL A 95 8.98 10.84 -2.39
CA VAL A 95 8.85 9.40 -2.71
C VAL A 95 10.11 8.89 -3.41
N GLU A 96 10.60 9.58 -4.44
CA GLU A 96 11.83 9.24 -5.15
C GLU A 96 13.05 9.19 -4.21
N GLU A 97 13.21 10.20 -3.36
CA GLU A 97 14.32 10.26 -2.41
C GLU A 97 14.24 9.13 -1.37
N ILE A 98 13.03 8.77 -0.91
CA ILE A 98 12.85 7.64 0.01
C ILE A 98 13.31 6.34 -0.66
N ILE A 99 12.91 6.07 -1.90
CA ILE A 99 13.32 4.87 -2.65
C ILE A 99 14.84 4.81 -2.77
N HIS A 100 15.48 5.89 -3.19
CA HIS A 100 16.93 5.96 -3.32
C HIS A 100 17.65 5.80 -1.98
N GLN A 101 17.18 6.44 -0.94
CA GLN A 101 17.80 6.35 0.39
C GLN A 101 17.64 4.96 0.99
N ALA A 102 16.47 4.32 0.85
CA ALA A 102 16.24 2.95 1.29
C ALA A 102 17.18 1.97 0.56
N ALA A 103 17.27 2.06 -0.76
CA ALA A 103 18.17 1.22 -1.56
C ALA A 103 19.64 1.36 -1.13
N ARG A 104 20.14 2.59 -0.91
CA ARG A 104 21.51 2.83 -0.42
C ARG A 104 21.80 2.21 0.95
N ARG A 105 20.77 2.05 1.80
CA ARG A 105 20.88 1.42 3.12
C ARG A 105 20.68 -0.10 3.10
N GLY A 106 20.43 -0.70 1.92
CA GLY A 106 20.14 -2.12 1.80
C GLY A 106 18.76 -2.51 2.36
N MET A 107 17.85 -1.55 2.48
CA MET A 107 16.46 -1.79 2.86
C MET A 107 15.65 -2.27 1.64
N ARG A 108 14.60 -3.01 1.88
CA ARG A 108 13.62 -3.38 0.86
C ARG A 108 12.57 -2.29 0.73
N THR A 109 12.06 -2.06 -0.47
CA THR A 109 11.00 -1.07 -0.68
C THR A 109 9.81 -1.73 -1.35
N ALA A 110 8.64 -1.54 -0.76
CA ALA A 110 7.34 -1.87 -1.34
C ALA A 110 6.60 -0.57 -1.67
N MET A 111 5.93 -0.54 -2.81
CA MET A 111 5.10 0.60 -3.19
C MET A 111 3.73 0.14 -3.67
N ASN A 112 2.68 0.68 -3.05
CA ASN A 112 1.35 0.70 -3.64
C ASN A 112 1.25 1.99 -4.47
N ALA A 113 1.16 1.86 -5.79
CA ALA A 113 1.29 2.98 -6.72
C ALA A 113 0.08 3.94 -6.77
N ALA A 114 -0.89 3.76 -5.88
CA ALA A 114 -2.05 4.63 -5.77
C ALA A 114 -1.68 6.04 -5.21
N PRO A 115 -2.29 7.10 -5.75
CA PRO A 115 -3.07 7.18 -6.99
C PRO A 115 -2.20 7.26 -8.24
N ALA A 116 -2.76 6.82 -9.38
CA ALA A 116 -2.10 6.97 -10.67
C ALA A 116 -2.01 8.44 -11.09
N ASN A 117 -0.81 8.94 -11.28
CA ASN A 117 -0.55 10.28 -11.80
C ASN A 117 0.85 10.36 -12.44
N GLU A 118 1.15 11.49 -13.06
CA GLU A 118 2.41 11.70 -13.79
C GLU A 118 3.68 11.55 -12.91
N LYS A 119 3.58 11.73 -11.59
CA LYS A 119 4.71 11.56 -10.68
C LYS A 119 5.25 10.13 -10.71
N LEU A 120 4.39 9.11 -10.96
CA LEU A 120 4.81 7.70 -11.03
C LEU A 120 5.81 7.43 -12.16
N VAL A 121 5.69 8.14 -13.30
CA VAL A 121 6.51 7.86 -14.50
C VAL A 121 8.00 8.12 -14.26
N GLY A 122 8.32 9.04 -13.35
CA GLY A 122 9.71 9.41 -13.04
C GLY A 122 10.32 8.65 -11.87
N LEU A 123 9.55 7.82 -11.18
CA LEU A 123 10.07 7.09 -10.01
C LEU A 123 10.97 5.93 -10.40
N PRO A 124 12.01 5.61 -9.61
CA PRO A 124 12.93 4.48 -9.84
C PRO A 124 12.27 3.16 -9.41
N LEU A 125 11.21 2.74 -10.15
CA LEU A 125 10.40 1.56 -9.82
C LEU A 125 11.20 0.25 -9.93
N GLU A 126 12.29 0.23 -10.69
CA GLU A 126 13.23 -0.90 -10.77
C GLU A 126 13.99 -1.17 -9.47
N ALA A 127 14.05 -0.18 -8.55
CA ALA A 127 14.68 -0.33 -7.25
C ALA A 127 13.72 -0.94 -6.19
N LEU A 128 12.46 -1.16 -6.54
CA LEU A 128 11.48 -1.73 -5.63
C LEU A 128 11.64 -3.24 -5.49
N SER A 129 11.38 -3.76 -4.30
CA SER A 129 11.20 -5.20 -4.06
C SER A 129 9.79 -5.66 -4.43
N TRP A 130 8.78 -4.80 -4.20
CA TRP A 130 7.38 -5.05 -4.53
C TRP A 130 6.73 -3.79 -5.10
N LEU A 131 6.05 -3.95 -6.24
CA LEU A 131 5.18 -2.94 -6.85
C LEU A 131 3.76 -3.48 -6.86
N LEU A 132 2.88 -2.86 -6.08
CA LEU A 132 1.46 -3.20 -6.02
C LEU A 132 0.68 -2.15 -6.80
N VAL A 133 -0.17 -2.60 -7.70
CA VAL A 133 -1.01 -1.76 -8.56
C VAL A 133 -2.42 -2.37 -8.65
N ASN A 134 -3.42 -1.53 -8.82
CA ASN A 134 -4.72 -1.99 -9.31
C ASN A 134 -4.78 -1.87 -10.85
N GLU A 135 -5.95 -2.11 -11.43
CA GLU A 135 -6.16 -2.04 -12.88
C GLU A 135 -5.85 -0.64 -13.44
N VAL A 136 -6.17 0.42 -12.69
CA VAL A 136 -5.97 1.82 -13.13
C VAL A 136 -4.49 2.19 -13.11
N GLU A 137 -3.80 1.97 -11.99
CA GLU A 137 -2.36 2.21 -11.88
C GLU A 137 -1.57 1.30 -12.84
N GLY A 138 -1.98 0.04 -12.93
CA GLY A 138 -1.38 -0.94 -13.81
C GLY A 138 -1.48 -0.52 -15.29
N ALA A 139 -2.68 -0.13 -15.73
CA ALA A 139 -2.88 0.37 -17.09
C ALA A 139 -2.09 1.65 -17.37
N PHE A 140 -2.06 2.58 -16.41
CA PHE A 140 -1.29 3.81 -16.52
C PHE A 140 0.21 3.54 -16.72
N LEU A 141 0.80 2.65 -15.92
CA LEU A 141 2.22 2.33 -15.98
C LEU A 141 2.58 1.46 -17.19
N ALA A 142 1.71 0.50 -17.56
CA ALA A 142 1.98 -0.44 -18.65
C ALA A 142 1.61 0.11 -20.03
N GLY A 143 0.68 1.07 -20.10
CA GLY A 143 0.15 1.58 -21.37
C GLY A 143 -0.81 0.61 -22.07
N THR A 144 -1.45 -0.29 -21.31
CA THR A 144 -2.43 -1.26 -21.80
C THR A 144 -3.44 -1.56 -20.69
N GLU A 145 -4.69 -1.91 -21.04
CA GLU A 145 -5.78 -2.19 -20.09
C GLU A 145 -5.98 -3.68 -19.81
N ALA A 146 -5.44 -4.57 -20.66
CA ALA A 146 -5.63 -6.01 -20.48
C ALA A 146 -4.79 -6.51 -19.29
N PRO A 147 -5.39 -7.16 -18.26
CA PRO A 147 -4.69 -7.53 -17.03
C PRO A 147 -3.43 -8.38 -17.25
N GLU A 148 -3.49 -9.36 -18.13
CA GLU A 148 -2.34 -10.19 -18.47
C GLU A 148 -1.22 -9.37 -19.13
N ALA A 149 -1.58 -8.46 -20.04
CA ALA A 149 -0.60 -7.59 -20.71
C ALA A 149 0.00 -6.55 -19.75
N ILE A 150 -0.79 -6.05 -18.77
CA ILE A 150 -0.27 -5.20 -17.69
C ILE A 150 0.81 -5.94 -16.92
N LEU A 151 0.48 -7.13 -16.42
CA LEU A 151 1.40 -7.93 -15.61
C LEU A 151 2.66 -8.29 -16.39
N ASP A 152 2.53 -8.71 -17.65
CA ASP A 152 3.63 -9.07 -18.53
C ASP A 152 4.56 -7.88 -18.80
N THR A 153 3.97 -6.72 -19.12
CA THR A 153 4.74 -5.51 -19.42
C THR A 153 5.51 -5.04 -18.19
N LEU A 154 4.86 -4.98 -17.02
CA LEU A 154 5.52 -4.51 -15.81
C LEU A 154 6.57 -5.51 -15.30
N ALA A 155 6.30 -6.82 -15.35
CA ALA A 155 7.25 -7.84 -14.95
C ALA A 155 8.48 -7.89 -15.89
N ALA A 156 8.29 -7.66 -17.18
CA ALA A 156 9.39 -7.56 -18.14
C ALA A 156 10.23 -6.28 -17.94
N ARG A 157 9.57 -5.17 -17.61
CA ARG A 157 10.23 -3.88 -17.35
C ARG A 157 11.02 -3.88 -16.04
N TYR A 158 10.52 -4.58 -15.01
CA TYR A 158 11.08 -4.63 -13.67
C TYR A 158 11.32 -6.08 -13.20
N PRO A 159 12.30 -6.81 -13.81
CA PRO A 159 12.47 -8.25 -13.63
C PRO A 159 12.82 -8.67 -12.19
N GLU A 160 13.44 -7.79 -11.41
CA GLU A 160 13.81 -8.04 -10.02
C GLU A 160 12.70 -7.65 -9.02
N THR A 161 11.68 -6.91 -9.49
CA THR A 161 10.57 -6.46 -8.68
C THR A 161 9.42 -7.48 -8.73
N THR A 162 8.86 -7.82 -7.59
CA THR A 162 7.59 -8.56 -7.56
C THR A 162 6.46 -7.59 -7.90
N VAL A 163 5.87 -7.75 -9.07
CA VAL A 163 4.68 -6.98 -9.49
C VAL A 163 3.43 -7.71 -9.01
N VAL A 164 2.53 -6.98 -8.35
CA VAL A 164 1.23 -7.49 -7.85
C VAL A 164 0.13 -6.63 -8.46
N LEU A 165 -0.77 -7.27 -9.20
CA LEU A 165 -1.91 -6.62 -9.84
C LEU A 165 -3.21 -7.08 -9.16
N THR A 166 -3.94 -6.16 -8.54
CA THR A 166 -5.26 -6.42 -7.95
C THR A 166 -6.35 -6.11 -8.98
N LEU A 167 -7.38 -6.97 -9.06
CA LEU A 167 -8.42 -6.98 -10.08
C LEU A 167 -9.84 -7.06 -9.45
N GLY A 168 -10.00 -6.45 -8.28
CA GLY A 168 -11.28 -6.43 -7.57
C GLY A 168 -11.89 -7.82 -7.41
N GLU A 169 -13.08 -8.01 -7.96
CA GLU A 169 -13.83 -9.29 -7.86
C GLU A 169 -13.17 -10.43 -8.64
N GLN A 170 -12.27 -10.15 -9.56
CA GLN A 170 -11.52 -11.16 -10.30
C GLN A 170 -10.33 -11.71 -9.51
N GLY A 171 -9.97 -11.08 -8.38
CA GLY A 171 -8.86 -11.51 -7.54
C GLY A 171 -7.60 -10.71 -7.76
N ALA A 172 -6.45 -11.38 -7.82
CA ALA A 172 -5.17 -10.72 -8.01
C ALA A 172 -4.16 -11.66 -8.69
N ALA A 173 -3.19 -11.08 -9.36
CA ALA A 173 -2.06 -11.78 -9.95
C ALA A 173 -0.73 -11.22 -9.45
N ALA A 174 0.30 -12.03 -9.41
CA ALA A 174 1.65 -11.58 -9.09
C ALA A 174 2.66 -12.22 -10.05
N ALA A 175 3.72 -11.48 -10.36
CA ALA A 175 4.81 -11.97 -11.20
C ALA A 175 6.17 -11.48 -10.71
N ARG A 176 7.21 -12.34 -10.84
CA ARG A 176 8.61 -11.99 -10.61
C ARG A 176 9.52 -12.93 -11.40
N GLY A 177 10.47 -12.40 -12.16
CA GLY A 177 11.53 -13.20 -12.78
C GLY A 177 11.04 -14.41 -13.59
N GLY A 178 9.91 -14.31 -14.29
CA GLY A 178 9.29 -15.40 -15.04
C GLY A 178 8.30 -16.27 -14.25
N TRP A 179 8.26 -16.19 -12.93
CA TRP A 179 7.24 -16.83 -12.10
C TRP A 179 5.97 -16.01 -12.08
N ARG A 180 4.83 -16.69 -12.12
CA ARG A 180 3.49 -16.09 -12.05
C ARG A 180 2.62 -16.88 -11.10
N ALA A 181 1.79 -16.16 -10.37
CA ALA A 181 0.74 -16.71 -9.53
C ALA A 181 -0.57 -15.97 -9.77
N TRP A 182 -1.66 -16.67 -9.62
CA TRP A 182 -3.01 -16.13 -9.69
C TRP A 182 -3.77 -16.53 -8.43
N GLY A 183 -4.37 -15.56 -7.75
CA GLY A 183 -5.22 -15.77 -6.58
C GLY A 183 -6.64 -15.31 -6.86
N PRO A 184 -7.65 -16.19 -6.84
CA PRO A 184 -9.04 -15.78 -7.02
C PRO A 184 -9.51 -14.92 -5.84
N ALA A 185 -10.44 -14.00 -6.10
CA ALA A 185 -11.13 -13.30 -5.03
C ALA A 185 -11.96 -14.27 -4.19
N ARG A 186 -12.09 -14.01 -2.90
CA ARG A 186 -12.98 -14.76 -2.03
C ARG A 186 -14.38 -14.15 -2.05
N LYS A 187 -15.38 -14.99 -2.26
CA LYS A 187 -16.78 -14.57 -2.27
C LYS A 187 -17.20 -14.08 -0.89
N THR A 188 -17.72 -12.86 -0.83
CA THR A 188 -18.25 -12.25 0.38
C THR A 188 -19.38 -11.27 0.02
N ALA A 189 -20.20 -10.93 1.01
CA ALA A 189 -21.15 -9.83 0.86
C ALA A 189 -20.39 -8.51 1.00
N VAL A 190 -20.36 -7.71 -0.05
CA VAL A 190 -19.67 -6.42 -0.06
C VAL A 190 -20.56 -5.37 0.60
N VAL A 191 -20.04 -4.73 1.64
CA VAL A 191 -20.66 -3.63 2.38
C VAL A 191 -19.96 -2.31 2.06
N ASP A 192 -18.62 -2.30 2.09
CA ASP A 192 -17.80 -1.13 1.85
C ASP A 192 -16.45 -1.56 1.27
N THR A 193 -16.05 -0.99 0.14
CA THR A 193 -14.76 -1.32 -0.50
C THR A 193 -13.60 -0.46 -0.03
N THR A 194 -13.85 0.49 0.87
CA THR A 194 -12.80 1.36 1.43
C THR A 194 -11.75 0.52 2.14
N ALA A 195 -10.48 0.86 1.95
CA ALA A 195 -9.32 0.15 2.49
C ALA A 195 -9.17 -1.34 2.05
N ALA A 196 -9.89 -1.81 1.04
CA ALA A 196 -9.70 -3.15 0.49
C ALA A 196 -8.27 -3.37 -0.03
N GLY A 197 -7.77 -2.40 -0.82
CA GLY A 197 -6.40 -2.40 -1.36
C GLY A 197 -5.33 -2.29 -0.27
N ASP A 198 -5.56 -1.45 0.76
CA ASP A 198 -4.63 -1.31 1.88
C ASP A 198 -4.56 -2.59 2.72
N THR A 199 -5.71 -3.24 2.94
CA THR A 199 -5.79 -4.53 3.63
C THR A 199 -5.05 -5.60 2.82
N PHE A 200 -5.33 -5.69 1.51
CA PHE A 200 -4.64 -6.60 0.60
C PHE A 200 -3.13 -6.40 0.68
N THR A 201 -2.65 -5.16 0.53
CA THR A 201 -1.23 -4.80 0.58
C THR A 201 -0.58 -5.25 1.89
N GLY A 202 -1.22 -4.96 3.03
CA GLY A 202 -0.67 -5.32 4.34
C GLY A 202 -0.53 -6.83 4.54
N TYR A 203 -1.53 -7.61 4.16
CA TYR A 203 -1.53 -9.07 4.32
C TYR A 203 -0.68 -9.78 3.27
N PHE A 204 -0.61 -9.25 2.03
CA PHE A 204 0.34 -9.73 1.02
C PHE A 204 1.79 -9.57 1.51
N LEU A 205 2.15 -8.38 1.96
CA LEU A 205 3.49 -8.11 2.47
C LEU A 205 3.81 -8.91 3.73
N ARG A 206 2.85 -9.11 4.64
CA ARG A 206 3.03 -10.00 5.78
C ARG A 206 3.60 -11.35 5.35
N ARG A 207 2.95 -12.03 4.39
CA ARG A 207 3.38 -13.36 3.95
C ARG A 207 4.66 -13.32 3.12
N ALA A 208 4.82 -12.30 2.27
CA ALA A 208 6.03 -12.10 1.48
C ALA A 208 7.27 -11.83 2.34
N LEU A 209 7.14 -11.07 3.43
CA LEU A 209 8.23 -10.79 4.37
C LEU A 209 8.70 -12.03 5.13
N GLU A 210 7.83 -13.00 5.34
CA GLU A 210 8.15 -14.32 5.94
C GLU A 210 8.76 -15.30 4.94
N GLY A 211 8.95 -14.91 3.68
CA GLY A 211 9.49 -15.78 2.65
C GLY A 211 8.49 -16.77 2.06
N GLY A 212 7.19 -16.48 2.16
CA GLY A 212 6.14 -17.27 1.54
C GLY A 212 6.13 -17.20 0.03
N THR A 213 5.45 -18.17 -0.59
CA THR A 213 5.25 -18.16 -2.04
C THR A 213 4.29 -17.06 -2.47
N LEU A 214 4.27 -16.72 -3.77
CA LEU A 214 3.32 -15.74 -4.29
C LEU A 214 1.87 -16.19 -4.09
N GLU A 215 1.58 -17.47 -4.28
CA GLU A 215 0.25 -18.06 -4.10
C GLU A 215 -0.23 -17.93 -2.65
N GLU A 216 0.64 -18.21 -1.69
CA GLU A 216 0.33 -18.07 -0.26
C GLU A 216 0.07 -16.61 0.11
N ALA A 217 0.88 -15.68 -0.42
CA ALA A 217 0.71 -14.26 -0.17
C ALA A 217 -0.59 -13.72 -0.78
N LEU A 218 -0.92 -14.13 -2.02
CA LEU A 218 -2.18 -13.78 -2.67
C LEU A 218 -3.39 -14.35 -1.92
N SER A 219 -3.31 -15.61 -1.48
CA SER A 219 -4.40 -16.28 -0.74
C SER A 219 -4.69 -15.59 0.60
N LEU A 220 -3.64 -15.27 1.36
CA LEU A 220 -3.77 -14.56 2.65
C LEU A 220 -4.36 -13.16 2.46
N ALA A 221 -3.85 -12.42 1.47
CA ALA A 221 -4.32 -11.08 1.14
C ALA A 221 -5.79 -11.06 0.68
N ALA A 222 -6.19 -12.02 -0.18
CA ALA A 222 -7.56 -12.15 -0.64
C ALA A 222 -8.53 -12.47 0.51
N ALA A 223 -8.12 -13.33 1.47
CA ALA A 223 -8.91 -13.65 2.64
C ALA A 223 -9.13 -12.42 3.54
N ALA A 224 -8.07 -11.67 3.81
CA ALA A 224 -8.13 -10.46 4.62
C ALA A 224 -8.98 -9.37 3.96
N SER A 225 -8.78 -9.15 2.66
CA SER A 225 -9.54 -8.15 1.90
C SER A 225 -11.04 -8.48 1.85
N ALA A 226 -11.41 -9.76 1.69
CA ALA A 226 -12.80 -10.20 1.74
C ALA A 226 -13.47 -9.92 3.09
N LEU A 227 -12.76 -10.09 4.21
CA LEU A 227 -13.25 -9.71 5.53
C LEU A 227 -13.40 -8.19 5.66
N ALA A 228 -12.41 -7.42 5.19
CA ALA A 228 -12.48 -5.97 5.25
C ALA A 228 -13.70 -5.42 4.50
N VAL A 229 -13.91 -5.84 3.25
CA VAL A 229 -15.04 -5.32 2.44
C VAL A 229 -16.42 -5.79 2.94
N SER A 230 -16.49 -6.76 3.85
CA SER A 230 -17.75 -7.20 4.47
C SER A 230 -18.21 -6.34 5.64
N ARG A 231 -17.49 -5.26 5.93
CA ARG A 231 -17.71 -4.35 7.06
C ARG A 231 -17.71 -2.90 6.60
N PRO A 232 -18.45 -2.01 7.28
CA PRO A 232 -18.36 -0.58 7.01
C PRO A 232 -17.06 0.01 7.57
N GLY A 233 -16.54 1.04 6.91
CA GLY A 233 -15.41 1.83 7.36
C GLY A 233 -14.08 1.44 6.74
N ALA A 234 -13.03 2.20 7.06
CA ALA A 234 -11.69 2.05 6.53
C ALA A 234 -10.77 1.29 7.51
N ALA A 235 -10.08 2.03 8.39
CA ALA A 235 -9.11 1.44 9.34
C ALA A 235 -9.76 0.44 10.31
N ASP A 236 -11.00 0.69 10.73
CA ASP A 236 -11.73 -0.18 11.65
C ASP A 236 -12.20 -1.48 11.01
N ALA A 237 -12.37 -1.50 9.67
CA ALA A 237 -12.76 -2.68 8.92
C ALA A 237 -11.61 -3.68 8.72
N VAL A 238 -10.35 -3.26 8.86
CA VAL A 238 -9.18 -4.13 8.70
C VAL A 238 -9.21 -5.26 9.73
N PRO A 239 -9.27 -6.55 9.33
CA PRO A 239 -9.34 -7.68 10.25
C PRO A 239 -8.04 -7.86 11.05
N GLY A 240 -8.11 -8.58 12.16
CA GLY A 240 -6.93 -9.08 12.87
C GLY A 240 -6.39 -10.37 12.25
N TYR A 241 -5.10 -10.64 12.45
CA TYR A 241 -4.41 -11.80 11.83
C TYR A 241 -5.08 -13.13 12.15
N GLU A 242 -5.38 -13.38 13.43
CA GLU A 242 -6.05 -14.60 13.88
C GLU A 242 -7.45 -14.80 13.27
N GLU A 243 -8.13 -13.69 12.98
CA GLU A 243 -9.43 -13.74 12.32
C GLU A 243 -9.30 -14.19 10.86
N VAL A 244 -8.28 -13.68 10.15
CA VAL A 244 -8.01 -14.08 8.77
C VAL A 244 -7.61 -15.55 8.69
N LEU A 245 -6.76 -16.03 9.61
CA LEU A 245 -6.34 -17.44 9.64
C LEU A 245 -7.52 -18.43 9.75
N ARG A 246 -8.59 -18.05 10.46
CA ARG A 246 -9.80 -18.90 10.60
C ARG A 246 -10.60 -19.01 9.30
N THR A 247 -10.31 -18.22 8.28
CA THR A 247 -11.02 -18.23 6.99
C THR A 247 -10.22 -18.89 5.87
N LEU A 248 -8.97 -19.25 6.13
CA LEU A 248 -8.12 -20.00 5.19
C LEU A 248 -8.47 -21.48 5.16
#